data_16485bcd3f9ef631dfaa1511b345cf5c
#
_entry.id   16485bcd3f9ef631dfaa1511b345cf5c
#
_cell.length_a   1.000
_cell.length_b   1.000
_cell.length_c   1.000
_cell.angle_alpha   90.00
_cell.angle_beta   90.00
_cell.angle_gamma   90.00
#
_symmetry.space_group_name_H-M   'P 1'
#
loop_
_entity.id
_entity.type
_entity.pdbx_description
1 polymer ?
#
loop_
_entity_poly.entity_id
_entity_poly.type
_entity_poly.pdbx_seq_one_letter_code
_entity_poly.pdbx_strand_id
1 'polypeptide(L)'
;MNISRLHIGDTLSEVAIHNGTVYLAGQIAEDTTQNIQGQTREVLGHIDRLLAEAGSDKTRILSCQIFIADVKDFDGMNEAWNCLLYTSDAADEGLGV
;
A
#
# COMPACT_ATOMS: atom_id res chain seq x y z
N MET A 1 10.13 -22.94 -10.23
CA MET A 1 9.71 -21.54 -9.96
C MET A 1 9.33 -21.40 -8.51
N ASN A 2 9.98 -20.50 -7.81
CA ASN A 2 9.76 -20.34 -6.38
C ASN A 2 8.98 -19.07 -6.09
N ILE A 3 7.84 -19.25 -5.45
CA ILE A 3 7.01 -18.13 -4.98
C ILE A 3 6.86 -18.28 -3.48
N SER A 4 7.32 -17.27 -2.73
CA SER A 4 7.12 -17.22 -1.29
C SER A 4 5.86 -16.43 -0.99
N ARG A 5 5.09 -16.90 -0.02
CA ARG A 5 3.84 -16.24 0.35
C ARG A 5 3.78 -16.02 1.85
N LEU A 6 3.22 -14.88 2.24
CA LEU A 6 3.00 -14.53 3.63
C LEU A 6 1.50 -14.29 3.85
N HIS A 7 1.04 -14.57 5.06
CA HIS A 7 -0.36 -14.37 5.45
C HIS A 7 -1.31 -15.10 4.50
N ILE A 8 -1.08 -16.41 4.37
CA ILE A 8 -1.87 -17.26 3.46
C ILE A 8 -3.25 -17.51 4.06
N GLY A 9 -4.30 -17.18 3.32
CA GLY A 9 -5.67 -17.53 3.67
C GLY A 9 -6.17 -18.65 2.78
N ASP A 10 -7.48 -18.91 2.85
CA ASP A 10 -8.10 -20.01 2.11
C ASP A 10 -8.07 -19.77 0.60
N THR A 11 -8.17 -18.53 0.18
CA THR A 11 -8.29 -18.18 -1.24
C THR A 11 -7.15 -17.34 -1.77
N LEU A 12 -6.40 -16.66 -0.88
CA LEU A 12 -5.31 -15.78 -1.29
C LEU A 12 -4.28 -15.64 -0.18
N SER A 13 -3.15 -15.05 -0.51
CA SER A 13 -2.17 -14.59 0.46
C SER A 13 -2.04 -13.07 0.35
N GLU A 14 -1.68 -12.41 1.44
CA GLU A 14 -1.52 -10.95 1.43
C GLU A 14 -0.23 -10.53 0.75
N VAL A 15 0.77 -11.39 0.75
CA VAL A 15 2.08 -11.09 0.16
C VAL A 15 2.55 -12.28 -0.66
N ALA A 16 3.03 -12.02 -1.86
CA ALA A 16 3.72 -13.00 -2.67
C ALA A 16 5.05 -12.42 -3.12
N ILE A 17 6.10 -13.23 -3.09
CA ILE A 17 7.44 -12.80 -3.47
C ILE A 17 7.94 -13.72 -4.57
N HIS A 18 8.37 -13.13 -5.68
CA HIS A 18 8.86 -13.88 -6.82
C HIS A 18 9.93 -13.06 -7.55
N ASN A 19 11.07 -13.69 -7.78
CA ASN A 19 12.19 -13.07 -8.50
C ASN A 19 12.60 -11.71 -7.92
N GLY A 20 12.62 -11.59 -6.60
CA GLY A 20 13.03 -10.36 -5.94
C GLY A 20 11.96 -9.28 -5.93
N THR A 21 10.75 -9.54 -6.44
CA THR A 21 9.66 -8.59 -6.43
C THR A 21 8.60 -9.03 -5.42
N VAL A 22 8.12 -8.07 -4.64
CA VAL A 22 7.07 -8.28 -3.65
C VAL A 22 5.76 -7.80 -4.24
N TYR A 23 4.76 -8.66 -4.24
CA TYR A 23 3.41 -8.33 -4.70
C TYR A 23 2.49 -8.35 -3.49
N LEU A 24 1.79 -7.26 -3.25
CA LEU A 24 0.81 -7.18 -2.16
C LEU A 24 -0.59 -7.33 -2.71
N ALA A 25 -1.43 -8.04 -1.97
CA ALA A 25 -2.87 -8.06 -2.26
C ALA A 25 -3.45 -6.68 -1.97
N GLY A 26 -4.65 -6.41 -2.47
CA GLY A 26 -5.33 -5.14 -2.23
C GLY A 26 -5.54 -4.91 -0.74
N GLN A 27 -5.24 -3.72 -0.28
CA GLN A 27 -5.40 -3.33 1.10
C GLN A 27 -6.52 -2.31 1.22
N ILE A 28 -7.33 -2.45 2.24
CA ILE A 28 -8.45 -1.55 2.51
C ILE A 28 -8.40 -1.08 3.95
N ALA A 29 -9.05 0.05 4.21
CA ALA A 29 -9.22 0.52 5.57
C ALA A 29 -10.29 -0.34 6.25
N GLU A 30 -10.01 -0.81 7.45
CA GLU A 30 -10.96 -1.59 8.22
C GLU A 30 -12.00 -0.68 8.89
N ASP A 31 -11.57 0.50 9.32
CA ASP A 31 -12.46 1.48 9.92
C ASP A 31 -12.95 2.46 8.85
N THR A 32 -14.10 2.17 8.28
CA THR A 32 -14.70 2.97 7.21
C THR A 32 -15.42 4.20 7.73
N THR A 33 -15.45 4.41 9.04
CA THR A 33 -16.04 5.63 9.61
C THR A 33 -15.10 6.83 9.53
N GLN A 34 -13.83 6.58 9.22
CA GLN A 34 -12.85 7.63 9.07
C GLN A 34 -13.08 8.41 7.77
N ASN A 35 -12.57 9.65 7.73
CA ASN A 35 -12.55 10.38 6.47
C ASN A 35 -11.49 9.77 5.53
N ILE A 36 -11.38 10.31 4.32
CA ILE A 36 -10.49 9.73 3.31
C ILE A 36 -9.02 9.81 3.74
N GLN A 37 -8.61 10.85 4.43
CA GLN A 37 -7.25 10.97 4.92
C GLN A 37 -6.94 9.88 5.95
N GLY A 38 -7.87 9.64 6.88
CA GLY A 38 -7.70 8.57 7.87
C GLY A 38 -7.66 7.20 7.25
N GLN A 39 -8.55 6.94 6.31
CA GLN A 39 -8.56 5.65 5.61
C GLN A 39 -7.27 5.44 4.82
N THR A 40 -6.78 6.48 4.15
CA THR A 40 -5.53 6.41 3.39
C THR A 40 -4.35 6.12 4.31
N ARG A 41 -4.28 6.79 5.46
CA ARG A 41 -3.21 6.52 6.43
C ARG A 41 -3.25 5.10 6.95
N GLU A 42 -4.44 4.58 7.19
CA GLU A 42 -4.58 3.19 7.66
C GLU A 42 -4.09 2.21 6.61
N VAL A 43 -4.51 2.39 5.36
CA VAL A 43 -4.08 1.52 4.25
C VAL A 43 -2.56 1.58 4.07
N LEU A 44 -1.99 2.77 4.11
CA LEU A 44 -0.53 2.90 3.99
C LEU A 44 0.20 2.27 5.16
N GLY A 45 -0.38 2.29 6.36
CA GLY A 45 0.16 1.58 7.51
C GLY A 45 0.18 0.07 7.30
N HIS A 46 -0.89 -0.49 6.72
CA HIS A 46 -0.93 -1.91 6.38
C HIS A 46 0.16 -2.26 5.37
N ILE A 47 0.29 -1.44 4.32
CA ILE A 47 1.30 -1.66 3.28
C ILE A 47 2.70 -1.59 3.88
N ASP A 48 2.96 -0.61 4.72
CA ASP A 48 4.26 -0.43 5.36
C ASP A 48 4.64 -1.66 6.19
N ARG A 49 3.69 -2.16 6.96
CA ARG A 49 3.88 -3.36 7.78
C ARG A 49 4.18 -4.58 6.90
N LEU A 50 3.39 -4.79 5.86
CA LEU A 50 3.58 -5.94 4.97
C LEU A 50 4.90 -5.87 4.22
N LEU A 51 5.32 -4.68 3.79
CA LEU A 51 6.61 -4.51 3.13
C LEU A 51 7.76 -4.83 4.10
N ALA A 52 7.66 -4.38 5.34
CA ALA A 52 8.68 -4.68 6.34
C ALA A 52 8.79 -6.18 6.60
N GLU A 53 7.65 -6.88 6.70
CA GLU A 53 7.64 -8.33 6.89
C GLU A 53 8.25 -9.08 5.70
N ALA A 54 8.14 -8.50 4.50
CA ALA A 54 8.72 -9.08 3.29
C ALA A 54 10.20 -8.71 3.10
N GLY A 55 10.77 -7.92 4.01
CA GLY A 55 12.15 -7.50 3.91
C GLY A 55 12.37 -6.32 2.98
N SER A 56 11.32 -5.54 2.73
CA SER A 56 11.39 -4.36 1.87
C SER A 56 10.93 -3.12 2.65
N ASP A 57 10.73 -2.03 1.96
CA ASP A 57 10.21 -0.81 2.53
C ASP A 57 9.58 0.07 1.44
N LYS A 58 8.93 1.15 1.84
CA LYS A 58 8.19 1.98 0.89
C LYS A 58 9.07 2.77 -0.07
N THR A 59 10.37 2.89 0.19
CA THR A 59 11.28 3.55 -0.77
C THR A 59 11.52 2.71 -2.00
N ARG A 60 11.09 1.44 -2.00
CA ARG A 60 11.31 0.49 -3.08
C ARG A 60 10.03 0.17 -3.85
N ILE A 61 8.97 0.91 -3.63
CA ILE A 61 7.73 0.69 -4.35
C ILE A 61 7.91 1.04 -5.82
N LEU A 62 7.57 0.09 -6.69
CA LEU A 62 7.66 0.27 -8.14
C LEU A 62 6.34 0.72 -8.75
N SER A 63 5.23 0.27 -8.18
CA SER A 63 3.92 0.53 -8.75
C SER A 63 2.86 0.41 -7.65
N CYS A 64 1.86 1.27 -7.73
CA CYS A 64 0.74 1.22 -6.81
C CYS A 64 -0.52 1.66 -7.55
N GLN A 65 -1.60 0.91 -7.38
CA GLN A 65 -2.91 1.26 -7.92
C GLN A 65 -3.84 1.61 -6.78
N ILE A 66 -4.53 2.73 -6.93
CA ILE A 66 -5.44 3.22 -5.90
C ILE A 66 -6.83 3.34 -6.50
N PHE A 67 -7.82 2.72 -5.85
CA PHE A 67 -9.21 2.79 -6.24
C PHE A 67 -9.97 3.58 -5.19
N ILE A 68 -10.64 4.65 -5.57
CA ILE A 68 -11.46 5.45 -4.67
C ILE A 68 -12.91 5.39 -5.13
N ALA A 69 -13.84 5.34 -4.17
CA ALA A 69 -15.25 5.20 -4.48
C ALA A 69 -15.85 6.50 -5.01
N ASP A 70 -15.32 7.66 -4.59
CA ASP A 70 -15.84 8.96 -4.96
C ASP A 70 -14.69 9.87 -5.38
N VAL A 71 -14.78 10.43 -6.57
CA VAL A 71 -13.73 11.31 -7.10
C VAL A 71 -13.51 12.55 -6.21
N LYS A 72 -14.49 12.93 -5.41
CA LYS A 72 -14.35 14.03 -4.46
C LYS A 72 -13.29 13.76 -3.40
N ASP A 73 -12.99 12.50 -3.16
CA ASP A 73 -12.01 12.10 -2.15
C ASP A 73 -10.58 12.11 -2.67
N PHE A 74 -10.39 12.39 -3.96
CA PHE A 74 -9.06 12.33 -4.57
C PHE A 74 -8.05 13.26 -3.89
N ASP A 75 -8.43 14.51 -3.68
CA ASP A 75 -7.51 15.48 -3.08
C ASP A 75 -7.12 15.10 -1.66
N GLY A 76 -8.08 14.65 -0.85
CA GLY A 76 -7.80 14.21 0.52
C GLY A 76 -6.92 12.97 0.56
N MET A 77 -7.19 12.00 -0.30
CA MET A 77 -6.37 10.80 -0.40
C MET A 77 -4.95 11.17 -0.81
N ASN A 78 -4.81 12.03 -1.80
CA ASN A 78 -3.50 12.43 -2.31
C ASN A 78 -2.70 13.20 -1.27
N GLU A 79 -3.36 14.04 -0.48
CA GLU A 79 -2.73 14.77 0.61
C GLU A 79 -2.12 13.80 1.64
N ALA A 80 -2.88 12.81 2.08
CA ALA A 80 -2.39 11.84 3.04
C ALA A 80 -1.29 10.96 2.44
N TRP A 81 -1.44 10.58 1.20
CA TRP A 81 -0.44 9.80 0.48
C TRP A 81 0.89 10.53 0.42
N ASN A 82 0.89 11.78 -0.02
CA ASN A 82 2.10 12.57 -0.13
C ASN A 82 2.75 12.82 1.23
N CYS A 83 1.94 13.12 2.24
CA CYS A 83 2.44 13.38 3.58
C CYS A 83 3.23 12.18 4.13
N LEU A 84 2.70 10.97 3.94
CA LEU A 84 3.34 9.77 4.47
C LEU A 84 4.54 9.31 3.65
N LEU A 85 4.49 9.47 2.35
CA LEU A 85 5.60 9.04 1.50
C LEU A 85 6.79 9.98 1.60
N TYR A 86 6.55 11.27 1.56
CA TYR A 86 7.65 12.24 1.55
C TYR A 86 8.37 12.39 2.87
N THR A 87 7.73 12.01 3.97
CA THR A 87 8.40 12.06 5.28
C THR A 87 9.48 11.01 5.44
N SER A 88 9.58 10.05 4.54
CA SER A 88 10.54 8.95 4.65
C SER A 88 11.40 8.79 3.42
N ASP A 89 11.55 9.81 2.61
CA ASP A 89 12.34 9.78 1.38
C ASP A 89 11.91 8.63 0.45
N ALA A 90 10.63 8.34 0.43
CA ALA A 90 10.12 7.29 -0.44
C ALA A 90 10.27 7.69 -1.90
N ALA A 91 10.19 6.68 -2.76
CA ALA A 91 10.08 6.92 -4.19
C ALA A 91 8.93 7.88 -4.42
N ASP A 92 9.15 8.87 -5.23
CA ASP A 92 8.29 10.02 -5.25
C ASP A 92 7.50 10.16 -6.54
N GLU A 93 8.03 10.84 -7.50
CA GLU A 93 7.30 11.18 -8.71
C GLU A 93 6.87 9.98 -9.53
N GLY A 94 7.44 8.83 -9.28
CA GLY A 94 7.05 7.63 -9.97
C GLY A 94 5.76 7.03 -9.46
N LEU A 95 5.30 7.47 -8.30
CA LEU A 95 4.09 6.98 -7.69
C LEU A 95 2.92 7.87 -8.09
N GLY A 96 2.66 7.90 -9.35
CA GLY A 96 1.55 8.68 -9.83
C GLY A 96 0.24 8.14 -9.31
N VAL A 97 -0.67 8.99 -9.20
CA VAL A 97 -1.99 8.64 -8.73
C VAL A 97 -2.93 8.57 -9.93
#